data_8e46f05aea5b2c9fc584f5e71b88c38c
#
_entry.id   8e46f05aea5b2c9fc584f5e71b88c38c
#
_cell.length_a   1.000
_cell.length_b   1.000
_cell.length_c   1.000
_cell.angle_alpha   90.00
_cell.angle_beta   90.00
_cell.angle_gamma   90.00
#
_symmetry.space_group_name_H-M   'P 1'
#
loop_
_entity.id
_entity.type
_entity.pdbx_description
1 polymer ?
#
loop_
_entity_poly.entity_id
_entity_poly.type
_entity_poly.pdbx_seq_one_letter_code
_entity_poly.pdbx_strand_id
1 'polypeptide(L)'
;YHKDTFYIYWGDPDFGIYMVKTKDPFGKWDPPVLVMEGKGLIDPCPLWDEDGQAYLVHAWAGSRAGVKSLLTLNKLSNDGSKVLDNGVHIFDGHGEQFTVEGPKMYKRNGFYYVFAPAGGVPTGWQLILRSKDPYGPYESKVVLEQGSTEINGPHQGAWVSHKNKDWFYHFQDKGAYGRVVHLQPMYWKNDWPVIGEDFDGNTIGEPVLTHKKPIKSTKIYAPQESDEFSLEGLGLQWQWNANPRVNWS
;
A
#
# COMPACT_ATOMS: atom_id res chain seq x y z
N TYR A 1 6.37 -3.31 10.35
CA TYR A 1 7.02 -3.52 11.64
C TYR A 1 6.91 -4.99 12.04
N HIS A 2 8.02 -5.63 12.37
CA HIS A 2 8.08 -7.02 12.81
C HIS A 2 9.27 -7.19 13.77
N LYS A 3 9.04 -7.83 14.94
CA LYS A 3 10.07 -8.13 15.95
C LYS A 3 11.00 -6.94 16.23
N ASP A 4 10.42 -5.82 16.67
CA ASP A 4 11.12 -4.58 17.02
C ASP A 4 11.97 -3.96 15.89
N THR A 5 11.62 -4.26 14.65
CA THR A 5 12.30 -3.74 13.46
C THR A 5 11.29 -3.16 12.48
N PHE A 6 11.58 -1.98 11.96
CA PHE A 6 10.85 -1.34 10.87
C PHE A 6 11.47 -1.76 9.55
N TYR A 7 10.61 -2.03 8.55
CA TYR A 7 11.02 -2.41 7.21
C TYR A 7 10.33 -1.49 6.20
N ILE A 8 11.06 -1.06 5.19
CA ILE A 8 10.53 -0.39 4.01
C ILE A 8 10.95 -1.20 2.81
N TYR A 9 9.96 -1.65 2.02
CA TYR A 9 10.16 -2.30 0.74
C TYR A 9 9.72 -1.38 -0.37
N TRP A 10 10.45 -1.39 -1.47
CA TRP A 10 10.04 -0.70 -2.70
C TRP A 10 10.47 -1.50 -3.92
N GLY A 11 9.72 -1.32 -5.02
CA GLY A 11 10.10 -1.83 -6.32
C GLY A 11 10.83 -0.77 -7.12
N ASP A 12 11.97 -1.14 -7.68
CA ASP A 12 12.59 -0.47 -8.80
C ASP A 12 12.24 -1.26 -10.05
N PRO A 13 11.41 -0.73 -10.97
CA PRO A 13 10.90 -1.53 -12.08
C PRO A 13 11.97 -1.93 -13.10
N ASP A 14 13.16 -1.36 -13.05
CA ASP A 14 14.27 -1.70 -13.92
C ASP A 14 15.23 -2.74 -13.30
N PHE A 15 15.29 -2.83 -11.95
CA PHE A 15 16.26 -3.66 -11.24
C PHE A 15 15.63 -4.72 -10.33
N GLY A 16 14.52 -4.42 -9.64
CA GLY A 16 13.90 -5.38 -8.73
C GLY A 16 13.33 -4.79 -7.45
N ILE A 17 13.11 -5.64 -6.46
CA ILE A 17 12.58 -5.26 -5.15
C ILE A 17 13.74 -5.08 -4.17
N TYR A 18 13.75 -3.92 -3.53
CA TYR A 18 14.72 -3.57 -2.49
C TYR A 18 14.05 -3.43 -1.13
N MET A 19 14.86 -3.48 -0.07
CA MET A 19 14.44 -3.30 1.32
C MET A 19 15.53 -2.55 2.10
N VAL A 20 15.07 -1.70 3.02
CA VAL A 20 15.86 -1.17 4.15
C VAL A 20 15.17 -1.50 5.46
N LYS A 21 15.92 -1.60 6.55
CA LYS A 21 15.37 -1.83 7.87
C LYS A 21 16.10 -1.02 8.95
N THR A 22 15.43 -0.77 10.07
CA THR A 22 15.98 -0.12 11.24
C THR A 22 15.19 -0.47 12.50
N LYS A 23 15.79 -0.34 13.66
CA LYS A 23 15.08 -0.38 14.95
C LYS A 23 14.53 0.98 15.37
N ASP A 24 15.11 2.07 14.87
CA ASP A 24 14.69 3.44 15.14
C ASP A 24 14.32 4.15 13.82
N PRO A 25 13.03 4.37 13.54
CA PRO A 25 12.60 4.98 12.28
C PRO A 25 13.03 6.46 12.14
N PHE A 26 13.41 7.12 13.22
CA PHE A 26 13.94 8.48 13.24
C PHE A 26 15.47 8.53 13.17
N GLY A 27 16.12 7.38 13.28
CA GLY A 27 17.56 7.23 13.24
C GLY A 27 18.10 6.82 11.87
N LYS A 28 19.25 6.16 11.88
CA LYS A 28 19.88 5.65 10.66
C LYS A 28 19.23 4.34 10.22
N TRP A 29 18.99 4.23 8.93
CA TRP A 29 18.53 3.01 8.27
C TRP A 29 19.73 2.20 7.76
N ASP A 30 19.58 0.88 7.76
CA ASP A 30 20.57 -0.01 7.14
C ASP A 30 20.71 0.27 5.64
N PRO A 31 21.83 -0.07 5.00
CA PRO A 31 21.96 0.03 3.56
C PRO A 31 20.89 -0.78 2.81
N PRO A 32 20.47 -0.35 1.60
CA PRO A 32 19.53 -1.09 0.78
C PRO A 32 20.02 -2.50 0.45
N VAL A 33 19.10 -3.46 0.53
CA VAL A 33 19.31 -4.86 0.13
C VAL A 33 18.42 -5.17 -1.06
N LEU A 34 18.99 -5.77 -2.11
CA LEU A 34 18.22 -6.34 -3.24
C LEU A 34 17.59 -7.66 -2.78
N VAL A 35 16.28 -7.66 -2.59
CA VAL A 35 15.50 -8.81 -2.08
C VAL A 35 15.12 -9.77 -3.20
N MET A 36 14.81 -9.23 -4.37
CA MET A 36 14.44 -9.96 -5.57
C MET A 36 14.88 -9.19 -6.82
N GLU A 37 15.73 -9.79 -7.65
CA GLU A 37 16.11 -9.22 -8.94
C GLU A 37 15.01 -9.47 -9.97
N GLY A 38 14.76 -8.50 -10.84
CA GLY A 38 13.82 -8.64 -11.95
C GLY A 38 13.29 -7.32 -12.48
N LYS A 39 12.77 -7.34 -13.71
CA LYS A 39 12.16 -6.17 -14.35
C LYS A 39 10.65 -6.14 -14.13
N GLY A 40 10.12 -4.95 -13.89
CA GLY A 40 8.70 -4.72 -13.75
C GLY A 40 8.10 -5.11 -12.41
N LEU A 41 8.93 -5.43 -11.42
CA LEU A 41 8.49 -5.74 -10.06
C LEU A 41 8.15 -4.44 -9.33
N ILE A 42 6.89 -4.29 -8.89
CA ILE A 42 6.39 -3.09 -8.21
C ILE A 42 5.55 -3.44 -6.99
N ASP A 43 5.35 -2.46 -6.12
CA ASP A 43 4.42 -2.48 -4.99
C ASP A 43 4.60 -3.66 -4.02
N PRO A 44 5.79 -4.00 -3.58
CA PRO A 44 6.00 -5.14 -2.68
C PRO A 44 5.41 -4.90 -1.29
N CYS A 45 4.82 -5.96 -0.72
CA CYS A 45 4.36 -5.94 0.67
C CYS A 45 4.72 -7.26 1.36
N PRO A 46 5.52 -7.25 2.43
CA PRO A 46 5.83 -8.44 3.20
C PRO A 46 4.72 -8.78 4.19
N LEU A 47 4.57 -10.07 4.48
CA LEU A 47 3.80 -10.60 5.58
C LEU A 47 4.64 -11.64 6.33
N TRP A 48 4.81 -11.48 7.63
CA TRP A 48 5.32 -12.51 8.53
C TRP A 48 4.13 -13.20 9.20
N ASP A 49 3.97 -14.47 8.93
CA ASP A 49 2.87 -15.27 9.48
C ASP A 49 3.22 -15.82 10.88
N GLU A 50 2.18 -16.21 11.60
CA GLU A 50 2.28 -16.77 12.96
C GLU A 50 2.94 -18.15 12.99
N ASP A 51 2.90 -18.90 11.87
CA ASP A 51 3.57 -20.19 11.71
C ASP A 51 5.09 -20.07 11.48
N GLY A 52 5.60 -18.83 11.40
CA GLY A 52 7.00 -18.52 11.16
C GLY A 52 7.40 -18.43 9.70
N GLN A 53 6.49 -18.66 8.75
CA GLN A 53 6.74 -18.42 7.33
C GLN A 53 6.54 -16.93 7.01
N ALA A 54 7.44 -16.38 6.21
CA ALA A 54 7.28 -15.04 5.65
C ALA A 54 6.94 -15.12 4.16
N TYR A 55 6.17 -14.14 3.70
CA TYR A 55 5.70 -13.99 2.32
C TYR A 55 5.97 -12.58 1.81
N LEU A 56 6.08 -12.44 0.50
CA LEU A 56 6.14 -11.16 -0.20
C LEU A 56 5.14 -11.18 -1.36
N VAL A 57 4.11 -10.35 -1.29
CA VAL A 57 3.21 -10.12 -2.42
C VAL A 57 3.68 -8.90 -3.20
N HIS A 58 3.58 -8.94 -4.54
CA HIS A 58 3.92 -7.82 -5.40
C HIS A 58 3.06 -7.78 -6.66
N ALA A 59 3.10 -6.66 -7.37
CA ALA A 59 2.46 -6.45 -8.65
C ALA A 59 3.49 -6.31 -9.79
N TRP A 60 3.01 -6.08 -11.01
CA TRP A 60 3.80 -5.99 -12.23
C TRP A 60 3.54 -4.71 -13.00
N ALA A 61 4.61 -4.00 -13.37
CA ALA A 61 4.56 -2.83 -14.25
C ALA A 61 4.62 -3.26 -15.72
N GLY A 62 3.51 -3.10 -16.45
CA GLY A 62 3.41 -3.49 -17.85
C GLY A 62 4.45 -2.85 -18.76
N SER A 63 4.90 -1.62 -18.43
CA SER A 63 5.94 -0.90 -19.19
C SER A 63 7.33 -1.54 -19.12
N ARG A 64 7.59 -2.44 -18.19
CA ARG A 64 8.88 -3.12 -18.00
C ARG A 64 8.80 -4.63 -18.10
N ALA A 65 7.73 -5.23 -17.54
CA ALA A 65 7.51 -6.68 -17.56
C ALA A 65 6.78 -7.17 -18.82
N GLY A 66 6.14 -6.26 -19.56
CA GLY A 66 5.22 -6.64 -20.67
C GLY A 66 3.87 -7.18 -20.18
N VAL A 67 3.68 -7.33 -18.88
CA VAL A 67 2.46 -7.81 -18.22
C VAL A 67 2.10 -6.90 -17.04
N LYS A 68 0.80 -6.75 -16.76
CA LYS A 68 0.23 -6.03 -15.62
C LYS A 68 -1.01 -6.76 -15.14
N SER A 69 -1.70 -6.22 -14.15
CA SER A 69 -2.95 -6.79 -13.61
C SER A 69 -2.79 -8.19 -13.03
N LEU A 70 -1.60 -8.55 -12.58
CA LEU A 70 -1.29 -9.79 -11.89
C LEU A 70 -0.72 -9.50 -10.51
N LEU A 71 -1.11 -10.31 -9.52
CA LEU A 71 -0.49 -10.31 -8.20
C LEU A 71 0.24 -11.63 -7.98
N THR A 72 1.48 -11.54 -7.54
CA THR A 72 2.36 -12.69 -7.31
C THR A 72 2.75 -12.75 -5.84
N LEU A 73 2.70 -13.95 -5.25
CA LEU A 73 3.15 -14.22 -3.89
C LEU A 73 4.39 -15.11 -3.94
N ASN A 74 5.43 -14.67 -3.23
CA ASN A 74 6.66 -15.40 -3.04
C ASN A 74 6.84 -15.79 -1.56
N LYS A 75 7.57 -16.87 -1.31
CA LYS A 75 8.17 -17.11 0.01
C LYS A 75 9.31 -16.13 0.24
N LEU A 76 9.33 -15.57 1.44
CA LEU A 76 10.36 -14.63 1.88
C LEU A 76 11.19 -15.26 3.00
N SER A 77 12.47 -14.94 3.08
CA SER A 77 13.30 -15.30 4.22
C SER A 77 12.79 -14.64 5.51
N ASN A 78 12.97 -15.28 6.65
CA ASN A 78 12.44 -14.79 7.92
C ASN A 78 13.01 -13.43 8.36
N ASP A 79 14.22 -13.09 7.89
CA ASP A 79 14.82 -11.78 8.10
C ASP A 79 14.40 -10.72 7.09
N GLY A 80 13.54 -11.10 6.12
CA GLY A 80 12.99 -10.22 5.10
C GLY A 80 13.93 -9.86 3.95
N SER A 81 15.14 -10.43 3.90
CA SER A 81 16.21 -9.95 3.01
C SER A 81 16.24 -10.62 1.63
N LYS A 82 15.51 -11.74 1.44
CA LYS A 82 15.60 -12.53 0.20
C LYS A 82 14.32 -13.29 -0.11
N VAL A 83 13.90 -13.26 -1.37
CA VAL A 83 12.88 -14.16 -1.91
C VAL A 83 13.47 -15.56 -2.11
N LEU A 84 12.72 -16.61 -1.76
CA LEU A 84 13.19 -18.00 -1.68
C LEU A 84 12.69 -18.91 -2.81
N ASP A 85 11.74 -18.43 -3.64
CA ASP A 85 11.12 -19.22 -4.72
C ASP A 85 10.82 -18.35 -5.94
N ASN A 86 10.22 -18.95 -6.96
CA ASN A 86 9.85 -18.24 -8.19
C ASN A 86 8.49 -17.53 -8.11
N GLY A 87 7.78 -17.68 -6.98
CA GLY A 87 6.45 -17.11 -6.76
C GLY A 87 5.33 -17.84 -7.50
N VAL A 88 4.11 -17.54 -7.04
CA VAL A 88 2.87 -18.04 -7.62
C VAL A 88 1.97 -16.85 -7.93
N HIS A 89 1.39 -16.80 -9.13
CA HIS A 89 0.33 -15.83 -9.42
C HIS A 89 -0.92 -16.19 -8.63
N ILE A 90 -1.23 -15.40 -7.61
CA ILE A 90 -2.36 -15.64 -6.71
C ILE A 90 -3.65 -14.97 -7.19
N PHE A 91 -3.55 -14.01 -8.10
CA PHE A 91 -4.70 -13.32 -8.68
C PHE A 91 -4.38 -12.79 -10.07
N ASP A 92 -5.33 -13.02 -10.99
CA ASP A 92 -5.34 -12.46 -12.33
C ASP A 92 -6.52 -11.50 -12.48
N GLY A 93 -6.23 -10.22 -12.59
CA GLY A 93 -7.21 -9.15 -12.72
C GLY A 93 -7.51 -8.73 -14.17
N HIS A 94 -7.00 -9.44 -15.17
CA HIS A 94 -7.37 -9.15 -16.56
C HIS A 94 -8.89 -9.26 -16.75
N GLY A 95 -9.47 -8.30 -17.43
CA GLY A 95 -10.91 -8.19 -17.56
C GLY A 95 -11.52 -7.26 -16.53
N GLU A 96 -12.18 -7.79 -15.49
CA GLU A 96 -12.97 -6.99 -14.54
C GLU A 96 -12.12 -6.17 -13.56
N GLN A 97 -10.97 -6.68 -13.13
CA GLN A 97 -10.09 -6.04 -12.15
C GLN A 97 -8.81 -5.51 -12.80
N PHE A 98 -8.97 -4.93 -13.99
CA PHE A 98 -7.82 -4.41 -14.76
C PHE A 98 -6.99 -3.42 -13.95
N THR A 99 -5.69 -3.38 -14.22
CA THR A 99 -4.70 -2.58 -13.48
C THR A 99 -4.67 -2.85 -11.98
N VAL A 100 -5.05 -4.08 -11.53
CA VAL A 100 -4.84 -4.43 -10.12
C VAL A 100 -3.35 -4.35 -9.78
N GLU A 101 -3.03 -3.61 -8.71
CA GLU A 101 -1.67 -3.31 -8.26
C GLU A 101 -1.66 -2.97 -6.77
N GLY A 102 -0.57 -2.45 -6.23
CA GLY A 102 -0.52 -1.93 -4.86
C GLY A 102 -0.89 -2.90 -3.75
N PRO A 103 -0.62 -4.23 -3.86
CA PRO A 103 -1.13 -5.19 -2.88
C PRO A 103 -0.56 -4.93 -1.48
N LYS A 104 -1.43 -5.08 -0.47
CA LYS A 104 -1.04 -5.10 0.95
C LYS A 104 -1.64 -6.34 1.58
N MET A 105 -0.79 -7.22 2.10
CA MET A 105 -1.20 -8.51 2.64
C MET A 105 -1.31 -8.48 4.16
N TYR A 106 -2.42 -9.03 4.66
CA TYR A 106 -2.72 -9.09 6.09
C TYR A 106 -3.29 -10.47 6.46
N LYS A 107 -3.26 -10.81 7.76
CA LYS A 107 -3.93 -11.98 8.32
C LYS A 107 -4.89 -11.55 9.43
N ARG A 108 -6.13 -12.08 9.40
CA ARG A 108 -7.16 -11.80 10.40
C ARG A 108 -8.16 -12.96 10.46
N ASN A 109 -8.51 -13.41 11.67
CA ASN A 109 -9.52 -14.45 11.90
C ASN A 109 -9.29 -15.72 11.06
N GLY A 110 -8.04 -16.12 10.85
CA GLY A 110 -7.69 -17.31 10.06
C GLY A 110 -7.83 -17.14 8.54
N PHE A 111 -8.04 -15.90 8.05
CA PHE A 111 -8.02 -15.56 6.64
C PHE A 111 -6.80 -14.70 6.29
N TYR A 112 -6.27 -14.93 5.10
CA TYR A 112 -5.36 -14.04 4.42
C TYR A 112 -6.16 -13.05 3.58
N TYR A 113 -5.82 -11.79 3.68
CA TYR A 113 -6.41 -10.70 2.92
C TYR A 113 -5.35 -10.02 2.08
N VAL A 114 -5.65 -9.78 0.80
CA VAL A 114 -4.85 -8.89 -0.04
C VAL A 114 -5.71 -7.69 -0.41
N PHE A 115 -5.33 -6.54 0.08
CA PHE A 115 -5.94 -5.25 -0.26
C PHE A 115 -5.22 -4.73 -1.48
N ALA A 116 -5.89 -4.61 -2.61
CA ALA A 116 -5.30 -4.15 -3.86
C ALA A 116 -6.26 -3.22 -4.60
N PRO A 117 -5.82 -2.01 -5.00
CA PRO A 117 -6.63 -1.18 -5.88
C PRO A 117 -6.65 -1.76 -7.30
N ALA A 118 -7.75 -1.50 -8.02
CA ALA A 118 -7.91 -1.82 -9.43
C ALA A 118 -8.59 -0.66 -10.17
N GLY A 119 -8.76 -0.73 -11.49
CA GLY A 119 -9.46 0.28 -12.28
C GLY A 119 -8.65 1.53 -12.62
N GLY A 120 -7.39 1.60 -12.19
CA GLY A 120 -6.48 2.73 -12.42
C GLY A 120 -6.68 3.91 -11.49
N VAL A 121 -5.67 4.79 -11.43
CA VAL A 121 -5.58 5.88 -10.45
C VAL A 121 -6.75 6.88 -10.54
N PRO A 122 -7.22 7.34 -11.72
CA PRO A 122 -8.28 8.34 -11.77
C PRO A 122 -9.68 7.83 -11.42
N THR A 123 -9.95 6.55 -11.65
CA THR A 123 -11.30 5.98 -11.65
C THR A 123 -11.42 4.66 -10.94
N GLY A 124 -10.37 4.24 -10.22
CA GLY A 124 -10.30 2.92 -9.62
C GLY A 124 -11.11 2.75 -8.34
N TRP A 125 -11.01 1.57 -7.81
CA TRP A 125 -11.68 1.11 -6.60
C TRP A 125 -10.74 0.27 -5.74
N GLN A 126 -11.11 0.03 -4.49
CA GLN A 126 -10.38 -0.88 -3.61
C GLN A 126 -10.99 -2.27 -3.68
N LEU A 127 -10.20 -3.21 -4.20
CA LEU A 127 -10.50 -4.63 -4.22
C LEU A 127 -9.89 -5.29 -2.96
N ILE A 128 -10.59 -6.29 -2.43
CA ILE A 128 -10.09 -7.21 -1.42
C ILE A 128 -10.15 -8.63 -1.95
N LEU A 129 -9.05 -9.35 -1.79
CA LEU A 129 -8.97 -10.78 -1.98
C LEU A 129 -8.94 -11.44 -0.60
N ARG A 130 -9.67 -12.55 -0.41
CA ARG A 130 -9.74 -13.28 0.85
C ARG A 130 -9.59 -14.78 0.62
N SER A 131 -8.74 -15.44 1.39
CA SER A 131 -8.55 -16.89 1.37
C SER A 131 -8.15 -17.42 2.74
N LYS A 132 -8.36 -18.72 2.98
CA LYS A 132 -7.81 -19.43 4.14
C LYS A 132 -6.39 -19.95 3.91
N ASP A 133 -5.96 -20.01 2.66
CA ASP A 133 -4.61 -20.39 2.26
C ASP A 133 -3.90 -19.18 1.63
N PRO A 134 -2.61 -18.91 1.95
CA PRO A 134 -1.90 -17.76 1.40
C PRO A 134 -1.77 -17.83 -0.13
N TYR A 135 -1.83 -18.99 -0.73
CA TYR A 135 -1.79 -19.17 -2.19
C TYR A 135 -3.17 -19.23 -2.85
N GLY A 136 -4.25 -19.12 -2.06
CA GLY A 136 -5.63 -19.17 -2.59
C GLY A 136 -6.25 -20.58 -2.57
N PRO A 137 -7.36 -20.80 -3.29
CA PRO A 137 -8.01 -19.80 -4.15
C PRO A 137 -8.59 -18.62 -3.34
N TYR A 138 -8.57 -17.44 -3.98
CA TYR A 138 -9.09 -16.22 -3.37
C TYR A 138 -10.51 -15.90 -3.85
N GLU A 139 -11.38 -15.57 -2.91
CA GLU A 139 -12.61 -14.83 -3.19
C GLU A 139 -12.26 -13.34 -3.33
N SER A 140 -12.90 -12.64 -4.25
CA SER A 140 -12.67 -11.21 -4.46
C SER A 140 -13.93 -10.39 -4.26
N LYS A 141 -13.76 -9.16 -3.73
CA LYS A 141 -14.86 -8.21 -3.53
C LYS A 141 -14.35 -6.77 -3.59
N VAL A 142 -15.06 -5.92 -4.31
CA VAL A 142 -14.91 -4.46 -4.22
C VAL A 142 -15.50 -3.98 -2.90
N VAL A 143 -14.78 -3.15 -2.15
CA VAL A 143 -15.17 -2.70 -0.80
C VAL A 143 -15.13 -1.19 -0.60
N LEU A 144 -14.59 -0.44 -1.56
CA LEU A 144 -14.59 1.02 -1.58
C LEU A 144 -14.56 1.52 -3.01
N GLU A 145 -15.48 2.38 -3.35
CA GLU A 145 -15.56 3.10 -4.62
C GLU A 145 -15.75 4.60 -4.36
N GLN A 146 -15.62 5.42 -5.39
CA GLN A 146 -15.93 6.86 -5.31
C GLN A 146 -17.37 7.10 -4.87
N GLY A 147 -18.32 6.30 -5.40
CA GLY A 147 -19.74 6.47 -5.16
C GLY A 147 -20.23 7.86 -5.54
N SER A 148 -21.03 8.45 -4.66
CA SER A 148 -21.60 9.80 -4.82
C SER A 148 -20.63 10.94 -4.43
N THR A 149 -19.41 10.64 -4.00
CA THR A 149 -18.48 11.61 -3.43
C THR A 149 -17.58 12.27 -4.47
N GLU A 150 -16.86 13.33 -4.06
CA GLU A 150 -15.82 13.98 -4.86
C GLU A 150 -14.46 13.25 -4.81
N ILE A 151 -14.33 12.21 -3.96
CA ILE A 151 -13.07 11.50 -3.74
C ILE A 151 -12.99 10.33 -4.71
N ASN A 152 -12.43 10.60 -5.89
CA ASN A 152 -12.27 9.61 -6.96
C ASN A 152 -11.12 8.62 -6.70
N GLY A 153 -11.21 7.46 -7.34
CA GLY A 153 -10.13 6.51 -7.52
C GLY A 153 -9.34 6.15 -6.27
N PRO A 154 -9.98 5.60 -5.18
CA PRO A 154 -9.23 5.16 -4.01
C PRO A 154 -8.09 4.22 -4.41
N HIS A 155 -6.84 4.60 -4.10
CA HIS A 155 -5.68 3.88 -4.62
C HIS A 155 -4.57 3.76 -3.59
N GLN A 156 -3.72 2.71 -3.70
CA GLN A 156 -2.55 2.44 -2.86
C GLN A 156 -2.84 2.51 -1.36
N GLY A 157 -3.95 1.88 -0.94
CA GLY A 157 -4.42 1.97 0.43
C GLY A 157 -3.71 1.03 1.40
N ALA A 158 -3.88 1.32 2.69
CA ALA A 158 -3.38 0.50 3.78
C ALA A 158 -4.36 0.47 4.96
N TRP A 159 -4.62 -0.73 5.49
CA TRP A 159 -5.36 -0.92 6.73
C TRP A 159 -4.48 -0.69 7.94
N VAL A 160 -5.00 0.07 8.90
CA VAL A 160 -4.36 0.37 10.19
C VAL A 160 -5.37 0.20 11.31
N SER A 161 -4.98 -0.54 12.36
CA SER A 161 -5.77 -0.67 13.59
C SER A 161 -5.22 0.22 14.70
N HIS A 162 -6.11 0.94 15.40
CA HIS A 162 -5.77 1.71 16.58
C HIS A 162 -6.90 1.64 17.62
N LYS A 163 -6.58 1.20 18.85
CA LYS A 163 -7.54 1.11 19.97
C LYS A 163 -8.84 0.37 19.60
N ASN A 164 -8.72 -0.81 19.01
CA ASN A 164 -9.84 -1.66 18.57
C ASN A 164 -10.75 -1.00 17.53
N LYS A 165 -10.25 -0.04 16.78
CA LYS A 165 -10.90 0.56 15.62
C LYS A 165 -10.00 0.43 14.42
N ASP A 166 -10.62 0.18 13.29
CA ASP A 166 -9.93 0.02 12.03
C ASP A 166 -10.09 1.27 11.18
N TRP A 167 -9.04 1.55 10.43
CA TRP A 167 -8.91 2.73 9.59
C TRP A 167 -8.24 2.32 8.29
N PHE A 168 -8.55 3.04 7.20
CA PHE A 168 -7.97 2.81 5.91
C PHE A 168 -7.40 4.10 5.33
N TYR A 169 -6.11 4.11 5.02
CA TYR A 169 -5.48 5.16 4.24
C TYR A 169 -5.65 4.86 2.76
N HIS A 170 -5.90 5.87 1.96
CA HIS A 170 -5.80 5.80 0.51
C HIS A 170 -5.47 7.18 -0.03
N PHE A 171 -5.06 7.28 -1.28
CA PHE A 171 -4.94 8.58 -1.91
C PHE A 171 -6.03 8.81 -2.97
N GLN A 172 -6.21 10.06 -3.32
CA GLN A 172 -6.96 10.57 -4.44
C GLN A 172 -6.00 11.31 -5.37
N ASP A 173 -6.06 11.09 -6.68
CA ASP A 173 -5.31 11.88 -7.64
C ASP A 173 -6.06 13.19 -7.94
N LYS A 174 -5.42 14.30 -7.64
CA LYS A 174 -5.94 15.66 -7.88
C LYS A 174 -5.11 16.42 -8.93
N GLY A 175 -4.58 15.72 -9.91
CA GLY A 175 -3.83 16.31 -11.02
C GLY A 175 -2.61 17.11 -10.53
N ALA A 176 -2.59 18.42 -10.78
CA ALA A 176 -1.49 19.29 -10.40
C ALA A 176 -1.22 19.38 -8.89
N TYR A 177 -2.21 19.07 -8.05
CA TYR A 177 -2.05 19.00 -6.60
C TYR A 177 -1.47 17.69 -6.11
N GLY A 178 -1.24 16.73 -7.02
CA GLY A 178 -0.66 15.43 -6.70
C GLY A 178 -1.65 14.47 -6.04
N ARG A 179 -1.11 13.56 -5.26
CA ARG A 179 -1.85 12.47 -4.60
C ARG A 179 -2.20 12.84 -3.17
N VAL A 180 -3.42 13.33 -2.99
CA VAL A 180 -3.94 13.76 -1.67
C VAL A 180 -4.34 12.53 -0.86
N VAL A 181 -3.80 12.39 0.34
CA VAL A 181 -4.06 11.24 1.22
C VAL A 181 -5.30 11.49 2.07
N HIS A 182 -6.17 10.48 2.11
CA HIS A 182 -7.37 10.41 2.93
C HIS A 182 -7.25 9.31 3.98
N LEU A 183 -7.91 9.50 5.11
CA LEU A 183 -8.09 8.50 6.15
C LEU A 183 -9.59 8.20 6.27
N GLN A 184 -9.98 6.95 6.06
CA GLN A 184 -11.37 6.52 6.16
C GLN A 184 -11.59 5.67 7.41
N PRO A 185 -12.75 5.77 8.08
CA PRO A 185 -13.17 4.76 9.05
C PRO A 185 -13.35 3.43 8.32
N MET A 186 -13.10 2.33 9.02
CA MET A 186 -13.28 0.98 8.47
C MET A 186 -13.89 0.07 9.54
N TYR A 187 -14.77 -0.81 9.14
CA TYR A 187 -15.35 -1.84 10.01
C TYR A 187 -15.52 -3.17 9.26
N TRP A 188 -15.75 -4.24 9.97
CA TRP A 188 -15.86 -5.58 9.42
C TRP A 188 -17.30 -6.09 9.50
N LYS A 189 -17.80 -6.64 8.40
CA LYS A 189 -19.12 -7.27 8.29
C LYS A 189 -18.97 -8.61 7.58
N ASN A 190 -19.27 -9.71 8.27
CA ASN A 190 -19.12 -11.08 7.74
C ASN A 190 -17.69 -11.37 7.22
N ASP A 191 -16.67 -10.94 7.97
CA ASP A 191 -15.27 -11.05 7.61
C ASP A 191 -14.89 -10.36 6.28
N TRP A 192 -15.65 -9.34 5.87
CA TRP A 192 -15.29 -8.39 4.81
C TRP A 192 -15.19 -6.98 5.37
N PRO A 193 -14.18 -6.20 4.97
CA PRO A 193 -14.12 -4.80 5.37
C PRO A 193 -15.16 -3.97 4.61
N VAL A 194 -15.74 -3.01 5.29
CA VAL A 194 -16.47 -1.88 4.70
C VAL A 194 -15.65 -0.64 5.01
N ILE A 195 -15.22 0.09 4.00
CA ILE A 195 -14.33 1.25 4.12
C ILE A 195 -15.11 2.51 3.83
N GLY A 196 -15.02 3.52 4.70
CA GLY A 196 -15.89 4.68 4.65
C GLY A 196 -17.28 4.36 5.16
N GLU A 197 -18.33 4.68 4.42
CA GLU A 197 -19.72 4.44 4.78
C GLU A 197 -20.49 3.76 3.63
N ASP A 198 -21.29 2.76 3.98
CA ASP A 198 -22.18 2.04 3.07
C ASP A 198 -23.57 2.69 3.14
N PHE A 199 -23.81 3.67 2.26
CA PHE A 199 -25.04 4.49 2.29
C PHE A 199 -26.28 3.79 1.74
N ASP A 200 -26.12 2.82 0.84
CA ASP A 200 -27.21 2.13 0.15
C ASP A 200 -27.40 0.66 0.56
N GLY A 201 -26.54 0.17 1.45
CA GLY A 201 -26.60 -1.19 2.00
C GLY A 201 -26.05 -2.28 1.07
N ASN A 202 -25.35 -1.90 -0.02
CA ASN A 202 -24.76 -2.84 -0.97
C ASN A 202 -23.45 -3.48 -0.49
N THR A 203 -22.94 -3.03 0.68
CA THR A 203 -21.68 -3.46 1.31
C THR A 203 -20.41 -2.99 0.60
N ILE A 204 -20.52 -2.01 -0.30
CA ILE A 204 -19.41 -1.25 -0.87
C ILE A 204 -19.42 0.10 -0.18
N GLY A 205 -18.32 0.48 0.44
CA GLY A 205 -18.22 1.78 1.11
C GLY A 205 -17.91 2.89 0.12
N GLU A 206 -18.25 4.11 0.55
CA GLU A 206 -17.90 5.36 -0.12
C GLU A 206 -17.04 6.21 0.82
N PRO A 207 -16.09 7.01 0.32
CA PRO A 207 -15.28 7.88 1.16
C PRO A 207 -16.13 8.87 1.95
N VAL A 208 -15.84 9.07 3.22
CA VAL A 208 -16.44 10.14 4.03
C VAL A 208 -15.53 11.36 4.06
N LEU A 209 -16.11 12.56 3.94
CA LEU A 209 -15.36 13.82 3.97
C LEU A 209 -14.92 14.20 5.37
N THR A 210 -15.69 13.82 6.39
CA THR A 210 -15.43 14.16 7.78
C THR A 210 -15.77 13.00 8.71
N HIS A 211 -14.96 12.77 9.71
CA HIS A 211 -15.22 11.80 10.77
C HIS A 211 -14.46 12.16 12.04
N LYS A 212 -14.78 11.49 13.13
CA LYS A 212 -14.11 11.69 14.42
C LYS A 212 -12.65 11.22 14.32
N LYS A 213 -11.70 12.06 14.73
CA LYS A 213 -10.27 11.71 14.74
C LYS A 213 -10.01 10.44 15.55
N PRO A 214 -9.14 9.53 15.07
CA PRO A 214 -8.75 8.33 15.82
C PRO A 214 -7.97 8.67 17.10
N ILE A 215 -7.23 9.77 17.08
CA ILE A 215 -6.42 10.25 18.20
C ILE A 215 -6.87 11.66 18.57
N LYS A 216 -7.11 11.89 19.85
CA LYS A 216 -7.33 13.24 20.35
C LYS A 216 -6.02 14.04 20.24
N SER A 217 -6.05 15.13 19.50
CA SER A 217 -4.93 16.07 19.39
C SER A 217 -5.48 17.49 19.43
N THR A 218 -4.87 18.34 20.25
CA THR A 218 -5.11 19.78 20.27
C THR A 218 -4.15 20.53 19.35
N LYS A 219 -3.08 19.85 18.88
CA LYS A 219 -2.13 20.45 17.95
C LYS A 219 -2.65 20.34 16.52
N ILE A 220 -2.59 21.45 15.83
CA ILE A 220 -2.78 21.51 14.38
C ILE A 220 -1.38 21.48 13.75
N TYR A 221 -1.15 20.53 12.89
CA TYR A 221 0.05 20.47 12.07
C TYR A 221 -0.36 20.78 10.63
N ALA A 222 0.30 21.77 10.06
CA ALA A 222 0.26 22.03 8.62
C ALA A 222 1.66 21.77 8.05
N PRO A 223 1.77 21.27 6.82
CA PRO A 223 3.05 21.26 6.11
C PRO A 223 3.59 22.70 6.04
N GLN A 224 4.91 22.84 6.01
CA GLN A 224 5.53 24.11 5.72
C GLN A 224 5.23 24.48 4.26
N GLU A 225 4.68 25.70 4.06
CA GLU A 225 4.24 26.16 2.74
C GLU A 225 5.25 27.08 2.07
N SER A 226 6.12 27.75 2.89
CA SER A 226 7.09 28.72 2.43
C SER A 226 8.48 28.40 2.97
N ASP A 227 9.51 28.88 2.28
CA ASP A 227 10.90 28.76 2.69
C ASP A 227 11.62 30.07 2.39
N GLU A 228 12.31 30.61 3.37
CA GLU A 228 13.14 31.80 3.24
C GLU A 228 14.58 31.45 2.80
N PHE A 229 14.85 30.18 2.56
CA PHE A 229 16.17 29.63 2.16
C PHE A 229 17.31 30.10 3.08
N SER A 230 17.01 30.20 4.38
CA SER A 230 17.97 30.65 5.40
C SER A 230 18.83 29.55 6.01
N LEU A 231 18.55 28.28 5.66
CA LEU A 231 19.30 27.11 6.11
C LEU A 231 20.30 26.66 5.03
N GLU A 232 21.35 25.96 5.44
CA GLU A 232 22.33 25.37 4.50
C GLU A 232 21.76 24.26 3.61
N GLY A 233 20.61 23.69 3.97
CA GLY A 233 19.94 22.62 3.22
C GLY A 233 18.45 22.89 3.02
N LEU A 234 17.89 22.27 1.99
CA LEU A 234 16.46 22.33 1.73
C LEU A 234 15.67 21.52 2.77
N GLY A 235 14.54 22.08 3.23
CA GLY A 235 13.62 21.38 4.11
C GLY A 235 12.86 20.25 3.41
N LEU A 236 12.13 19.43 4.17
CA LEU A 236 11.40 18.24 3.66
C LEU A 236 10.25 18.57 2.70
N GLN A 237 9.82 19.83 2.64
CA GLN A 237 8.82 20.32 1.68
C GLN A 237 9.36 20.40 0.24
N TRP A 238 10.68 20.35 0.07
CA TRP A 238 11.34 20.39 -1.23
C TRP A 238 11.68 18.99 -1.72
N GLN A 239 11.48 18.77 -2.98
CA GLN A 239 11.87 17.53 -3.65
C GLN A 239 12.47 17.84 -5.01
N TRP A 240 13.60 17.20 -5.32
CA TRP A 240 14.19 17.26 -6.64
C TRP A 240 13.33 16.54 -7.68
N ASN A 241 13.30 17.09 -8.88
CA ASN A 241 12.74 16.40 -10.04
C ASN A 241 13.77 15.39 -10.57
N ALA A 242 13.68 14.15 -10.12
CA ALA A 242 14.65 13.07 -10.30
C ALA A 242 15.84 13.13 -9.31
N ASN A 243 16.82 12.25 -9.49
CA ASN A 243 17.99 12.19 -8.62
C ASN A 243 18.89 13.43 -8.84
N PRO A 244 19.17 14.22 -7.81
CA PRO A 244 20.01 15.39 -7.94
C PRO A 244 21.46 14.98 -8.25
N ARG A 245 22.15 15.81 -9.03
CA ARG A 245 23.60 15.69 -9.16
C ARG A 245 24.27 16.42 -8.00
N VAL A 246 25.43 15.92 -7.56
CA VAL A 246 26.20 16.48 -6.43
C VAL A 246 26.51 17.98 -6.59
N ASN A 247 26.60 18.45 -7.82
CA ASN A 247 26.90 19.85 -8.13
C ASN A 247 25.67 20.77 -8.25
N TRP A 248 24.48 20.28 -7.85
CA TRP A 248 23.25 21.09 -7.82
C TRP A 248 22.94 21.64 -6.42
N SER A 249 23.65 21.18 -5.39
CA SER A 249 23.52 21.60 -4.00
C SER A 249 24.59 22.62 -3.60
#